data_42bb40d8f32dd5d0c923db2a66cac350
#
_entry.id   42bb40d8f32dd5d0c923db2a66cac350
#
_cell.length_a   1.000
_cell.length_b   1.000
_cell.length_c   1.000
_cell.angle_alpha   90.00
_cell.angle_beta   90.00
_cell.angle_gamma   90.00
#
_symmetry.space_group_name_H-M   'P 1'
#
loop_
_entity.id
_entity.type
_entity.pdbx_description
1 polymer ?
#
loop_
_entity_poly.entity_id
_entity_poly.type
_entity_poly.pdbx_seq_one_letter_code
_entity_poly.pdbx_strand_id
1 'polypeptide(L)'
;MITGDEEAELSFAGAVLAVGADESKTVVFDLGGGSTEFVLGTEDGVQAARSVNIGCVRLTERHMASAPATPDQIQRVEADTDAAIDSVLQSVPLEKATRAVAVAGTATTIAAAALGLKTYDSEVINGSSISVDTVQKTAEMLRSMTREERAALGYMHPGRVDVIGAGATIYARIMTRLREITEGNIDSVTVSEHDILDGIALSQVR
;
A
#
# COMPACT_ATOMS: atom_id res chain seq x y z
N MET A 1 -5.06 15.15 -20.41
CA MET A 1 -5.20 14.92 -18.95
C MET A 1 -6.19 13.79 -18.85
N ILE A 2 -5.80 12.64 -18.30
CA ILE A 2 -6.70 11.50 -18.10
C ILE A 2 -7.67 11.81 -16.98
N THR A 3 -8.85 11.18 -16.99
CA THR A 3 -9.84 11.29 -15.91
C THR A 3 -9.42 10.43 -14.73
N GLY A 4 -10.00 10.67 -13.54
CA GLY A 4 -9.74 9.84 -12.37
C GLY A 4 -10.16 8.38 -12.56
N ASP A 5 -11.21 8.13 -13.35
CA ASP A 5 -11.66 6.78 -13.67
C ASP A 5 -10.65 6.08 -14.59
N GLU A 6 -10.13 6.76 -15.61
CA GLU A 6 -9.06 6.22 -16.48
C GLU A 6 -7.77 5.94 -15.69
N GLU A 7 -7.42 6.80 -14.74
CA GLU A 7 -6.28 6.60 -13.85
C GLU A 7 -6.45 5.34 -12.98
N ALA A 8 -7.63 5.15 -12.40
CA ALA A 8 -7.96 3.98 -11.61
C ALA A 8 -7.91 2.68 -12.44
N GLU A 9 -8.44 2.70 -13.66
CA GLU A 9 -8.39 1.55 -14.57
C GLU A 9 -6.97 1.16 -14.96
N LEU A 10 -6.13 2.15 -15.27
CA LEU A 10 -4.73 1.92 -15.64
C LEU A 10 -3.90 1.41 -14.45
N SER A 11 -4.08 2.01 -13.27
CA SER A 11 -3.43 1.55 -12.04
C SER A 11 -3.83 0.12 -11.69
N PHE A 12 -5.13 -0.20 -11.77
CA PHE A 12 -5.64 -1.53 -11.50
C PHE A 12 -5.09 -2.57 -12.49
N ALA A 13 -5.14 -2.27 -13.79
CA ALA A 13 -4.64 -3.17 -14.83
C ALA A 13 -3.14 -3.46 -14.65
N GLY A 14 -2.32 -2.44 -14.35
CA GLY A 14 -0.90 -2.61 -14.06
C GLY A 14 -0.65 -3.48 -12.84
N ALA A 15 -1.31 -3.16 -11.72
CA ALA A 15 -1.13 -3.88 -10.45
C ALA A 15 -1.52 -5.38 -10.55
N VAL A 16 -2.60 -5.69 -11.26
CA VAL A 16 -3.11 -7.07 -11.39
C VAL A 16 -2.20 -7.95 -12.25
N LEU A 17 -1.33 -7.39 -13.10
CA LEU A 17 -0.33 -8.17 -13.83
C LEU A 17 0.55 -9.04 -12.92
N ALA A 18 0.90 -8.54 -11.73
CA ALA A 18 1.75 -9.26 -10.79
C ALA A 18 1.09 -10.51 -10.19
N VAL A 19 -0.26 -10.55 -10.15
CA VAL A 19 -1.04 -11.61 -9.47
C VAL A 19 -1.77 -12.53 -10.44
N GLY A 20 -1.80 -12.18 -11.73
CA GLY A 20 -2.64 -12.83 -12.74
C GLY A 20 -4.11 -12.41 -12.61
N ALA A 21 -4.78 -12.28 -13.75
CA ALA A 21 -6.21 -12.03 -13.79
C ALA A 21 -6.98 -13.34 -13.48
N ASP A 22 -7.96 -13.24 -12.60
CA ASP A 22 -8.92 -14.29 -12.27
C ASP A 22 -10.23 -13.66 -11.79
N GLU A 23 -11.25 -14.46 -11.52
CA GLU A 23 -12.57 -14.00 -11.05
C GLU A 23 -12.54 -13.38 -9.63
N SER A 24 -11.38 -13.36 -8.96
CA SER A 24 -11.25 -12.82 -7.59
C SER A 24 -11.56 -11.33 -7.57
N LYS A 25 -12.34 -10.90 -6.57
CA LYS A 25 -12.54 -9.48 -6.27
C LYS A 25 -11.30 -8.94 -5.61
N THR A 26 -10.48 -8.25 -6.39
CA THR A 26 -9.21 -7.73 -5.95
C THR A 26 -9.34 -6.27 -5.53
N VAL A 27 -8.93 -5.95 -4.30
CA VAL A 27 -8.65 -4.58 -3.91
C VAL A 27 -7.19 -4.26 -4.18
N VAL A 28 -6.94 -3.25 -5.01
CA VAL A 28 -5.62 -2.64 -5.19
C VAL A 28 -5.59 -1.38 -4.34
N PHE A 29 -4.54 -1.18 -3.56
CA PHE A 29 -4.29 0.11 -2.92
C PHE A 29 -2.89 0.62 -3.26
N ASP A 30 -2.87 1.90 -3.68
CA ASP A 30 -1.66 2.65 -4.01
C ASP A 30 -1.38 3.65 -2.88
N LEU A 31 -0.39 3.40 -2.05
CA LEU A 31 0.01 4.29 -0.96
C LEU A 31 1.10 5.24 -1.43
N GLY A 32 0.68 6.39 -1.93
CA GLY A 32 1.53 7.46 -2.38
C GLY A 32 2.04 8.39 -1.27
N GLY A 33 2.63 9.52 -1.68
CA GLY A 33 3.13 10.53 -0.74
C GLY A 33 2.02 11.38 -0.12
N GLY A 34 1.03 11.77 -0.91
CA GLY A 34 -0.05 12.70 -0.51
C GLY A 34 -1.41 12.05 -0.35
N SER A 35 -1.67 11.00 -1.10
CA SER A 35 -2.95 10.28 -1.16
C SER A 35 -2.74 8.77 -1.12
N THR A 36 -3.84 8.06 -0.96
CA THR A 36 -3.93 6.62 -1.15
C THR A 36 -5.18 6.35 -1.99
N GLU A 37 -5.00 5.63 -3.07
CA GLU A 37 -6.05 5.20 -3.96
C GLU A 37 -6.48 3.77 -3.60
N PHE A 38 -7.79 3.53 -3.52
CA PHE A 38 -8.37 2.20 -3.35
C PHE A 38 -9.21 1.88 -4.57
N VAL A 39 -8.91 0.78 -5.22
CA VAL A 39 -9.60 0.32 -6.43
C VAL A 39 -10.05 -1.12 -6.23
N LEU A 40 -11.35 -1.37 -6.33
CA LEU A 40 -11.92 -2.72 -6.31
C LEU A 40 -12.32 -3.11 -7.72
N GLY A 41 -11.91 -4.28 -8.17
CA GLY A 41 -12.21 -4.79 -9.50
C GLY A 41 -12.06 -6.32 -9.60
N THR A 42 -12.30 -6.81 -10.81
CA THR A 42 -12.13 -8.21 -11.24
C THR A 42 -11.41 -8.23 -12.59
N GLU A 43 -11.28 -9.39 -13.22
CA GLU A 43 -10.76 -9.49 -14.60
C GLU A 43 -11.59 -8.67 -15.62
N ASP A 44 -12.88 -8.44 -15.34
CA ASP A 44 -13.76 -7.64 -16.17
C ASP A 44 -13.52 -6.12 -16.08
N GLY A 45 -12.68 -5.68 -15.13
CA GLY A 45 -12.30 -4.28 -14.93
C GLY A 45 -12.64 -3.72 -13.54
N VAL A 46 -12.51 -2.40 -13.42
CA VAL A 46 -12.76 -1.65 -12.18
C VAL A 46 -14.26 -1.58 -11.89
N GLN A 47 -14.65 -1.89 -10.67
CA GLN A 47 -16.02 -1.81 -10.17
C GLN A 47 -16.27 -0.56 -9.33
N ALA A 48 -15.29 -0.16 -8.52
CA ALA A 48 -15.34 1.04 -7.69
C ALA A 48 -13.93 1.52 -7.35
N ALA A 49 -13.76 2.84 -7.27
CA ALA A 49 -12.50 3.46 -6.88
C ALA A 49 -12.72 4.67 -5.98
N ARG A 50 -11.75 4.94 -5.11
CA ARG A 50 -11.74 6.11 -4.25
C ARG A 50 -10.33 6.52 -3.89
N SER A 51 -10.01 7.80 -4.07
CA SER A 51 -8.81 8.43 -3.53
C SER A 51 -9.11 9.12 -2.21
N VAL A 52 -8.21 8.97 -1.24
CA VAL A 52 -8.29 9.61 0.08
C VAL A 52 -6.99 10.31 0.43
N ASN A 53 -7.09 11.42 1.15
CA ASN A 53 -5.96 12.30 1.47
C ASN A 53 -5.10 11.79 2.63
N ILE A 54 -4.69 10.54 2.59
CA ILE A 54 -3.66 9.95 3.46
C ILE A 54 -2.49 9.47 2.61
N GLY A 55 -1.27 9.80 3.01
CA GLY A 55 -0.06 9.40 2.29
C GLY A 55 1.16 9.54 3.20
N CYS A 56 2.24 8.85 2.85
CA CYS A 56 3.42 8.76 3.72
C CYS A 56 4.06 10.13 4.01
N VAL A 57 4.13 11.03 3.05
CA VAL A 57 4.65 12.39 3.25
C VAL A 57 3.66 13.22 4.08
N ARG A 58 2.38 13.23 3.66
CA ARG A 58 1.35 14.03 4.32
C ARG A 58 1.20 13.71 5.80
N LEU A 59 1.15 12.43 6.19
CA LEU A 59 1.00 12.05 7.60
C LEU A 59 2.31 12.13 8.39
N THR A 60 3.47 12.05 7.72
CA THR A 60 4.75 12.40 8.36
C THR A 60 4.75 13.86 8.77
N GLU A 61 4.45 14.77 7.86
CA GLU A 61 4.42 16.22 8.13
C GLU A 61 3.38 16.58 9.21
N ARG A 62 2.24 15.90 9.20
CA ARG A 62 1.16 16.19 10.15
C ARG A 62 1.40 15.63 11.55
N HIS A 63 1.95 14.43 11.67
CA HIS A 63 1.95 13.68 12.93
C HIS A 63 3.31 13.12 13.37
N MET A 64 4.23 12.82 12.45
CA MET A 64 5.47 12.10 12.78
C MET A 64 6.72 12.99 12.72
N ALA A 65 6.85 13.89 13.69
CA ALA A 65 7.99 14.81 13.79
C ALA A 65 9.28 14.14 14.34
N SER A 66 9.22 12.89 14.80
CA SER A 66 10.38 12.20 15.39
C SER A 66 10.60 10.79 14.79
N ALA A 67 11.86 10.35 14.83
CA ALA A 67 12.28 8.99 14.54
C ALA A 67 13.25 8.54 15.64
N PRO A 68 12.93 7.52 16.44
CA PRO A 68 11.71 6.70 16.43
C PRO A 68 10.39 7.47 16.64
N ALA A 69 9.30 6.93 16.08
CA ALA A 69 7.96 7.47 16.29
C ALA A 69 7.48 7.20 17.73
N THR A 70 6.82 8.18 18.35
CA THR A 70 6.20 7.97 19.67
C THR A 70 4.85 7.24 19.54
N PRO A 71 4.38 6.55 20.61
CA PRO A 71 3.07 5.90 20.61
C PRO A 71 1.91 6.85 20.23
N ASP A 72 1.93 8.08 20.73
CA ASP A 72 0.94 9.11 20.44
C ASP A 72 0.94 9.53 18.94
N GLN A 73 2.11 9.64 18.34
CA GLN A 73 2.23 9.92 16.90
C GLN A 73 1.68 8.77 16.05
N ILE A 74 1.97 7.52 16.43
CA ILE A 74 1.46 6.33 15.77
C ILE A 74 -0.05 6.31 15.84
N GLN A 75 -0.63 6.51 17.02
CA GLN A 75 -2.07 6.51 17.23
C GLN A 75 -2.80 7.56 16.38
N ARG A 76 -2.20 8.76 16.20
CA ARG A 76 -2.78 9.81 15.34
C ARG A 76 -2.78 9.40 13.86
N VAL A 77 -1.70 8.78 13.38
CA VAL A 77 -1.65 8.26 12.00
C VAL A 77 -2.68 7.16 11.80
N GLU A 78 -2.82 6.25 12.76
CA GLU A 78 -3.83 5.18 12.72
C GLU A 78 -5.25 5.75 12.71
N ALA A 79 -5.54 6.77 13.53
CA ALA A 79 -6.85 7.41 13.57
C ALA A 79 -7.22 8.12 12.26
N ASP A 80 -6.27 8.85 11.65
CA ASP A 80 -6.49 9.47 10.33
C ASP A 80 -6.69 8.39 9.25
N THR A 81 -5.97 7.27 9.35
CA THR A 81 -6.12 6.14 8.42
C THR A 81 -7.48 5.47 8.56
N ASP A 82 -7.97 5.25 9.78
CA ASP A 82 -9.29 4.70 10.04
C ASP A 82 -10.40 5.57 9.46
N ALA A 83 -10.36 6.87 9.73
CA ALA A 83 -11.33 7.82 9.19
C ALA A 83 -11.34 7.85 7.66
N ALA A 84 -10.16 7.70 7.04
CA ALA A 84 -10.05 7.62 5.58
C ALA A 84 -10.68 6.33 5.05
N ILE A 85 -10.41 5.17 5.66
CA ILE A 85 -10.99 3.88 5.25
C ILE A 85 -12.52 3.90 5.44
N ASP A 86 -13.03 4.48 6.52
CA ASP A 86 -14.48 4.63 6.73
C ASP A 86 -15.12 5.50 5.63
N SER A 87 -14.38 6.48 5.10
CA SER A 87 -14.81 7.25 3.92
C SER A 87 -14.78 6.41 2.63
N VAL A 88 -13.79 5.54 2.46
CA VAL A 88 -13.69 4.62 1.30
C VAL A 88 -14.88 3.69 1.27
N LEU A 89 -15.27 3.11 2.41
CA LEU A 89 -16.41 2.17 2.53
C LEU A 89 -17.75 2.77 2.08
N GLN A 90 -17.89 4.09 2.02
CA GLN A 90 -19.11 4.74 1.53
C GLN A 90 -19.30 4.56 0.01
N SER A 91 -18.25 4.25 -0.75
CA SER A 91 -18.29 4.15 -2.21
C SER A 91 -17.62 2.89 -2.77
N VAL A 92 -16.70 2.28 -2.03
CA VAL A 92 -16.00 1.06 -2.43
C VAL A 92 -16.36 -0.06 -1.47
N PRO A 93 -17.05 -1.11 -1.92
CA PRO A 93 -17.50 -2.22 -1.07
C PRO A 93 -16.35 -3.18 -0.75
N LEU A 94 -15.40 -2.72 0.11
CA LEU A 94 -14.19 -3.47 0.48
C LEU A 94 -14.49 -4.82 1.15
N GLU A 95 -15.65 -4.97 1.78
CA GLU A 95 -16.12 -6.22 2.40
C GLU A 95 -16.30 -7.36 1.38
N LYS A 96 -16.38 -7.03 0.10
CA LYS A 96 -16.49 -8.01 -0.98
C LYS A 96 -15.15 -8.46 -1.55
N ALA A 97 -14.06 -7.83 -1.14
CA ALA A 97 -12.74 -8.19 -1.63
C ALA A 97 -12.29 -9.55 -1.07
N THR A 98 -11.65 -10.33 -1.93
CA THR A 98 -11.10 -11.65 -1.61
C THR A 98 -9.59 -11.70 -1.76
N ARG A 99 -8.99 -10.67 -2.37
CA ARG A 99 -7.56 -10.53 -2.57
C ARG A 99 -7.15 -9.08 -2.43
N ALA A 100 -5.97 -8.84 -1.86
CA ALA A 100 -5.36 -7.51 -1.76
C ALA A 100 -4.06 -7.45 -2.55
N VAL A 101 -3.87 -6.36 -3.29
CA VAL A 101 -2.63 -6.02 -3.98
C VAL A 101 -2.20 -4.62 -3.54
N ALA A 102 -0.95 -4.45 -3.25
CA ALA A 102 -0.38 -3.16 -2.88
C ALA A 102 0.70 -2.74 -3.87
N VAL A 103 0.68 -1.48 -4.23
CA VAL A 103 1.64 -0.89 -5.16
C VAL A 103 2.35 0.30 -4.52
N ALA A 104 3.25 0.90 -5.26
CA ALA A 104 4.07 2.04 -4.90
C ALA A 104 5.18 1.76 -3.88
N GLY A 105 5.98 2.80 -3.67
CA GLY A 105 7.24 2.65 -2.98
C GLY A 105 7.18 2.30 -1.51
N THR A 106 6.09 2.57 -0.80
CA THR A 106 5.90 2.12 0.57
C THR A 106 5.69 0.60 0.60
N ALA A 107 4.85 0.06 -0.29
CA ALA A 107 4.57 -1.37 -0.39
C ALA A 107 5.85 -2.16 -0.69
N THR A 108 6.62 -1.74 -1.70
CA THR A 108 7.85 -2.44 -2.10
C THR A 108 8.94 -2.35 -1.04
N THR A 109 9.03 -1.25 -0.29
CA THR A 109 9.96 -1.12 0.85
C THR A 109 9.58 -2.06 2.00
N ILE A 110 8.29 -2.18 2.33
CA ILE A 110 7.79 -3.10 3.35
C ILE A 110 8.05 -4.55 2.92
N ALA A 111 7.82 -4.88 1.65
CA ALA A 111 8.11 -6.20 1.12
C ALA A 111 9.60 -6.55 1.22
N ALA A 112 10.48 -5.63 0.80
CA ALA A 112 11.93 -5.83 0.93
C ALA A 112 12.35 -6.11 2.38
N ALA A 113 11.80 -5.36 3.34
CA ALA A 113 12.03 -5.56 4.76
C ALA A 113 11.48 -6.90 5.27
N ALA A 114 10.24 -7.24 4.92
CA ALA A 114 9.56 -8.48 5.32
C ALA A 114 10.27 -9.74 4.80
N LEU A 115 10.81 -9.65 3.59
CA LEU A 115 11.60 -10.72 2.95
C LEU A 115 13.06 -10.78 3.45
N GLY A 116 13.49 -9.83 4.28
CA GLY A 116 14.85 -9.78 4.83
C GLY A 116 15.92 -9.48 3.78
N LEU A 117 15.58 -8.74 2.72
CA LEU A 117 16.51 -8.39 1.66
C LEU A 117 17.62 -7.48 2.19
N LYS A 118 18.85 -7.69 1.71
CA LYS A 118 19.98 -6.80 2.03
C LYS A 118 20.08 -5.60 1.10
N THR A 119 19.64 -5.78 -0.14
CA THR A 119 19.58 -4.76 -1.20
C THR A 119 18.21 -4.84 -1.87
N TYR A 120 17.81 -3.75 -2.50
CA TYR A 120 16.55 -3.73 -3.23
C TYR A 120 16.61 -4.68 -4.45
N ASP A 121 15.62 -5.56 -4.58
CA ASP A 121 15.51 -6.54 -5.66
C ASP A 121 14.05 -6.60 -6.11
N SER A 122 13.75 -5.94 -7.22
CA SER A 122 12.40 -5.83 -7.76
C SER A 122 11.84 -7.18 -8.24
N GLU A 123 12.70 -8.10 -8.69
CA GLU A 123 12.25 -9.42 -9.16
C GLU A 123 11.76 -10.29 -7.98
N VAL A 124 12.43 -10.17 -6.82
CA VAL A 124 12.03 -10.89 -5.60
C VAL A 124 10.81 -10.24 -4.93
N ILE A 125 10.69 -8.91 -5.03
CA ILE A 125 9.58 -8.15 -4.45
C ILE A 125 8.30 -8.36 -5.24
N ASN A 126 8.38 -8.29 -6.57
CA ASN A 126 7.21 -8.39 -7.44
C ASN A 126 6.51 -9.75 -7.30
N GLY A 127 5.21 -9.73 -7.03
CA GLY A 127 4.41 -10.92 -6.81
C GLY A 127 4.61 -11.57 -5.43
N SER A 128 5.45 -11.02 -4.55
CA SER A 128 5.61 -11.55 -3.19
C SER A 128 4.34 -11.38 -2.37
N SER A 129 3.99 -12.41 -1.60
CA SER A 129 2.83 -12.40 -0.71
C SER A 129 3.28 -12.29 0.74
N ILE A 130 2.79 -11.26 1.43
CA ILE A 130 3.18 -10.94 2.81
C ILE A 130 1.94 -11.03 3.70
N SER A 131 1.99 -11.85 4.76
CA SER A 131 0.88 -11.96 5.71
C SER A 131 0.68 -10.66 6.51
N VAL A 132 -0.56 -10.41 6.94
CA VAL A 132 -0.90 -9.24 7.78
C VAL A 132 -0.02 -9.20 9.03
N ASP A 133 0.22 -10.33 9.67
CA ASP A 133 1.06 -10.38 10.88
C ASP A 133 2.53 -10.02 10.58
N THR A 134 3.04 -10.41 9.41
CA THR A 134 4.40 -10.01 8.98
C THR A 134 4.45 -8.52 8.65
N VAL A 135 3.43 -7.98 8.01
CA VAL A 135 3.30 -6.54 7.77
C VAL A 135 3.34 -5.77 9.08
N GLN A 136 2.59 -6.21 10.11
CA GLN A 136 2.58 -5.55 11.44
C GLN A 136 3.95 -5.52 12.08
N LYS A 137 4.65 -6.66 12.13
CA LYS A 137 6.01 -6.76 12.68
C LYS A 137 7.01 -5.88 11.93
N THR A 138 6.90 -5.87 10.60
CA THR A 138 7.77 -5.04 9.74
C THR A 138 7.52 -3.55 9.95
N ALA A 139 6.26 -3.14 10.06
CA ALA A 139 5.90 -1.76 10.35
C ALA A 139 6.40 -1.32 11.73
N GLU A 140 6.26 -2.18 12.76
CA GLU A 140 6.79 -1.91 14.09
C GLU A 140 8.30 -1.72 14.07
N MET A 141 9.03 -2.59 13.38
CA MET A 141 10.47 -2.46 13.19
C MET A 141 10.83 -1.11 12.54
N LEU A 142 10.23 -0.79 11.40
CA LEU A 142 10.56 0.44 10.66
C LEU A 142 10.24 1.73 11.44
N ARG A 143 9.13 1.76 12.17
CA ARG A 143 8.74 2.95 12.94
C ARG A 143 9.53 3.12 14.24
N SER A 144 10.13 2.04 14.78
CA SER A 144 10.99 2.08 15.96
C SER A 144 12.44 2.46 15.65
N MET A 145 12.87 2.46 14.38
CA MET A 145 14.21 2.84 13.95
C MET A 145 14.41 4.35 13.96
N THR A 146 15.65 4.77 14.27
CA THR A 146 16.12 6.13 14.02
C THR A 146 16.24 6.39 12.49
N ARG A 147 16.39 7.64 12.13
CA ARG A 147 16.62 8.05 10.74
C ARG A 147 17.88 7.40 10.15
N GLU A 148 18.95 7.37 10.93
CA GLU A 148 20.25 6.80 10.57
C GLU A 148 20.16 5.29 10.34
N GLU A 149 19.44 4.57 11.22
CA GLU A 149 19.21 3.13 11.07
C GLU A 149 18.41 2.83 9.80
N ARG A 150 17.35 3.61 9.51
CA ARG A 150 16.59 3.48 8.25
C ARG A 150 17.46 3.74 7.02
N ALA A 151 18.31 4.78 7.07
CA ALA A 151 19.21 5.14 5.98
C ALA A 151 20.29 4.06 5.72
N ALA A 152 20.63 3.26 6.73
CA ALA A 152 21.60 2.18 6.62
C ALA A 152 21.01 0.90 5.99
N LEU A 153 19.69 0.79 5.83
CA LEU A 153 19.04 -0.35 5.16
C LEU A 153 19.35 -0.29 3.66
N GLY A 154 20.04 -1.29 3.14
CA GLY A 154 20.50 -1.29 1.74
C GLY A 154 19.38 -1.33 0.68
N TYR A 155 18.16 -1.65 1.08
CA TYR A 155 16.95 -1.60 0.23
C TYR A 155 16.18 -0.28 0.37
N MET A 156 16.57 0.60 1.32
CA MET A 156 15.85 1.84 1.59
C MET A 156 16.23 2.93 0.59
N HIS A 157 15.28 3.36 -0.22
CA HIS A 157 15.50 4.51 -1.10
C HIS A 157 15.69 5.79 -0.25
N PRO A 158 16.71 6.64 -0.55
CA PRO A 158 16.99 7.84 0.25
C PRO A 158 15.79 8.76 0.47
N GLY A 159 14.93 8.91 -0.54
CA GLY A 159 13.71 9.73 -0.45
C GLY A 159 12.60 9.14 0.45
N ARG A 160 12.76 7.91 0.95
CA ARG A 160 11.78 7.25 1.84
C ARG A 160 12.19 7.22 3.30
N VAL A 161 13.47 7.48 3.60
CA VAL A 161 14.03 7.41 4.96
C VAL A 161 13.18 8.18 5.98
N ASP A 162 12.77 9.39 5.63
CA ASP A 162 12.04 10.28 6.52
C ASP A 162 10.55 9.93 6.63
N VAL A 163 9.97 9.33 5.59
CA VAL A 163 8.50 9.13 5.49
C VAL A 163 8.06 7.68 5.71
N ILE A 164 9.00 6.72 5.73
CA ILE A 164 8.64 5.30 5.85
C ILE A 164 8.00 4.96 7.18
N GLY A 165 8.27 5.71 8.26
CA GLY A 165 7.63 5.51 9.56
C GLY A 165 6.11 5.69 9.49
N ALA A 166 5.65 6.79 8.88
CA ALA A 166 4.23 7.02 8.64
C ALA A 166 3.69 6.06 7.56
N GLY A 167 4.42 5.87 6.46
CA GLY A 167 4.03 4.94 5.40
C GLY A 167 3.79 3.52 5.92
N ALA A 168 4.69 2.98 6.73
CA ALA A 168 4.55 1.66 7.33
C ALA A 168 3.37 1.58 8.32
N THR A 169 3.10 2.66 9.08
CA THR A 169 1.96 2.72 9.99
C THR A 169 0.63 2.72 9.20
N ILE A 170 0.52 3.56 8.17
CA ILE A 170 -0.66 3.59 7.28
C ILE A 170 -0.88 2.20 6.65
N TYR A 171 0.15 1.64 6.06
CA TYR A 171 0.08 0.34 5.37
C TYR A 171 -0.37 -0.78 6.31
N ALA A 172 0.23 -0.87 7.50
CA ALA A 172 -0.15 -1.87 8.49
C ALA A 172 -1.60 -1.67 8.95
N ARG A 173 -2.06 -0.42 9.13
CA ARG A 173 -3.45 -0.15 9.51
C ARG A 173 -4.43 -0.51 8.40
N ILE A 174 -4.12 -0.20 7.13
CA ILE A 174 -4.93 -0.63 5.97
C ILE A 174 -5.09 -2.15 5.99
N MET A 175 -4.01 -2.91 6.15
CA MET A 175 -4.05 -4.37 6.15
C MET A 175 -4.85 -4.95 7.32
N THR A 176 -4.73 -4.35 8.52
CA THR A 176 -5.56 -4.73 9.67
C THR A 176 -7.05 -4.50 9.37
N ARG A 177 -7.40 -3.33 8.86
CA ARG A 177 -8.78 -2.98 8.53
C ARG A 177 -9.34 -3.85 7.40
N LEU A 178 -8.58 -4.16 6.36
CA LEU A 178 -9.01 -5.08 5.31
C LEU A 178 -9.31 -6.48 5.87
N ARG A 179 -8.46 -7.01 6.75
CA ARG A 179 -8.70 -8.29 7.43
C ARG A 179 -9.97 -8.24 8.28
N GLU A 180 -10.19 -7.18 9.04
CA GLU A 180 -11.40 -6.98 9.86
C GLU A 180 -12.68 -6.89 8.99
N ILE A 181 -12.66 -6.02 7.97
CA ILE A 181 -13.80 -5.75 7.07
C ILE A 181 -14.18 -7.00 6.27
N THR A 182 -13.21 -7.82 5.87
CA THR A 182 -13.45 -9.05 5.09
C THR A 182 -13.60 -10.30 5.96
N GLU A 183 -13.75 -10.15 7.28
CA GLU A 183 -13.90 -11.27 8.24
C GLU A 183 -12.77 -12.32 8.11
N GLY A 184 -11.54 -11.85 7.80
CA GLY A 184 -10.37 -12.71 7.66
C GLY A 184 -10.15 -13.31 6.26
N ASN A 185 -11.00 -13.03 5.28
CA ASN A 185 -10.76 -13.49 3.91
C ASN A 185 -9.47 -12.91 3.32
N ILE A 186 -9.14 -11.66 3.66
CA ILE A 186 -7.84 -11.05 3.33
C ILE A 186 -6.93 -11.16 4.57
N ASP A 187 -5.99 -12.10 4.54
CA ASP A 187 -4.96 -12.29 5.57
C ASP A 187 -3.54 -12.09 5.04
N SER A 188 -3.40 -11.74 3.78
CA SER A 188 -2.14 -11.40 3.13
C SER A 188 -2.34 -10.38 2.03
N VAL A 189 -1.25 -9.78 1.59
CA VAL A 189 -1.21 -8.84 0.48
C VAL A 189 -0.13 -9.25 -0.50
N THR A 190 -0.45 -9.21 -1.79
CA THR A 190 0.56 -9.36 -2.84
C THR A 190 1.11 -7.98 -3.20
N VAL A 191 2.43 -7.87 -3.31
CA VAL A 191 3.10 -6.62 -3.66
C VAL A 191 3.42 -6.62 -5.15
N SER A 192 3.05 -5.55 -5.83
CA SER A 192 3.35 -5.34 -7.25
C SER A 192 4.35 -4.19 -7.43
N GLU A 193 5.36 -4.43 -8.26
CA GLU A 193 6.25 -3.38 -8.79
C GLU A 193 5.64 -2.69 -10.02
N HIS A 194 4.59 -3.28 -10.58
CA HIS A 194 3.86 -2.70 -11.69
C HIS A 194 2.81 -1.72 -11.20
N ASP A 195 2.79 -0.55 -11.80
CA ASP A 195 1.92 0.56 -11.43
C ASP A 195 1.14 1.09 -12.66
N ILE A 196 0.66 2.33 -12.56
CA ILE A 196 -0.06 3.01 -13.64
C ILE A 196 0.73 3.08 -14.95
N LEU A 197 2.08 3.16 -14.89
CA LEU A 197 2.92 3.24 -16.10
C LEU A 197 2.85 1.95 -16.90
N ASP A 198 2.80 0.79 -16.22
CA ASP A 198 2.63 -0.52 -16.85
C ASP A 198 1.23 -0.65 -17.46
N GLY A 199 0.20 -0.17 -16.75
CA GLY A 199 -1.18 -0.10 -17.27
C GLY A 199 -1.29 0.75 -18.53
N ILE A 200 -0.61 1.91 -18.58
CA ILE A 200 -0.53 2.74 -19.79
C ILE A 200 0.15 1.98 -20.92
N ALA A 201 1.26 1.30 -20.66
CA ALA A 201 1.95 0.51 -21.68
C ALA A 201 1.06 -0.57 -22.27
N LEU A 202 0.29 -1.30 -21.44
CA LEU A 202 -0.68 -2.30 -21.88
C LEU A 202 -1.81 -1.72 -22.74
N SER A 203 -2.30 -0.53 -22.40
CA SER A 203 -3.40 0.11 -23.14
C SER A 203 -3.04 0.47 -24.58
N GLN A 204 -1.74 0.63 -24.87
CA GLN A 204 -1.22 0.97 -26.20
C GLN A 204 -0.99 -0.25 -27.11
N VAL A 205 -1.09 -1.47 -26.56
CA VAL A 205 -0.82 -2.73 -27.31
C VAL A 205 -2.12 -3.41 -27.77
N ARG A 206 -3.28 -2.83 -27.45
CA ARG A 206 -4.60 -3.34 -27.88
C ARG A 206 -5.10 -2.69 -29.14
#